data_2d42f071d17041591fc6724ecbcce545
#
_entry.id   2d42f071d17041591fc6724ecbcce545
#
_cell.length_a   1.000
_cell.length_b   1.000
_cell.length_c   1.000
_cell.angle_alpha   90.00
_cell.angle_beta   90.00
_cell.angle_gamma   90.00
#
_symmetry.space_group_name_H-M   'P 1'
#
loop_
_entity.id
_entity.type
_entity.pdbx_description
1 polymer ?
#
loop_
_entity_poly.entity_id
_entity_poly.type
_entity_poly.pdbx_seq_one_letter_code
_entity_poly.pdbx_strand_id
1 'polypeptide(L)'
;TVIFDSGLEKNFLYPVAFQMGMRIVTEEETGKEGFSIVEEDREYKDTVQKLFTFIEESPSQYHAVDTMRKHLEAAGYEQLLESGAWKLKSGGKYYVIRSGSSLIAFRIPAQDSQNYCGFQIVASHSDSPSFKIKTNPEMNVEEHYVKLNVEKYGGMLCAPWFDRPLSVAGRLIVKENNRLVTKLVNVDRDLVMIPNLAIHMNREANKGYDYNIQKDMLPLYGCGEAKGKFMKQIAEAANVEEDAILASDLFLYNRMKGSIWGACEEFISSPKLDDLQCAFSSLEAFLQSEEPLPSENVQANEQSEVDGKNVINEKNVINGKSIPVHCVFDNEEVGSGTKQGAASTFLADTLIRINHAMGRDEAGYRQSIANSFMLSADNAH
;
A
#
# COMPACT_ATOMS: atom_id res chain seq x y z
N THR A 1 13.41 1.67 -15.72
CA THR A 1 13.04 2.64 -16.76
C THR A 1 11.83 2.10 -17.47
N VAL A 2 10.68 2.75 -17.34
CA VAL A 2 9.46 2.38 -18.07
C VAL A 2 9.37 3.28 -19.30
N ILE A 3 9.30 2.69 -20.48
CA ILE A 3 9.14 3.42 -21.75
C ILE A 3 7.65 3.43 -22.05
N PHE A 4 7.05 4.60 -22.12
CA PHE A 4 5.64 4.77 -22.51
C PHE A 4 5.58 5.27 -23.96
N ASP A 5 4.65 4.72 -24.74
CA ASP A 5 4.34 5.19 -26.08
C ASP A 5 3.71 6.60 -26.00
N SER A 6 4.00 7.43 -26.99
CA SER A 6 3.80 8.88 -27.05
C SER A 6 2.34 9.38 -26.99
N GLY A 7 1.36 8.51 -26.71
CA GLY A 7 -0.06 8.83 -26.66
C GLY A 7 -0.68 9.04 -25.27
N LEU A 8 0.07 8.83 -24.18
CA LEU A 8 -0.47 8.96 -22.82
C LEU A 8 -0.17 10.34 -22.23
N GLU A 9 -1.20 10.99 -21.70
CA GLU A 9 -1.13 12.37 -21.21
C GLU A 9 -0.11 12.58 -20.08
N LYS A 10 0.80 13.50 -20.33
CA LYS A 10 1.87 13.93 -19.43
C LYS A 10 1.37 14.38 -18.04
N ASN A 11 0.17 14.90 -17.93
CA ASN A 11 -0.33 15.59 -16.76
C ASN A 11 -0.70 14.70 -15.55
N PHE A 12 -0.93 13.40 -15.75
CA PHE A 12 -1.26 12.47 -14.68
C PHE A 12 -0.10 11.51 -14.35
N LEU A 13 0.64 11.07 -15.36
CA LEU A 13 1.74 10.12 -15.19
C LEU A 13 3.02 10.78 -14.67
N TYR A 14 3.27 12.06 -15.00
CA TYR A 14 4.44 12.79 -14.54
C TYR A 14 4.56 12.86 -13.02
N PRO A 15 3.52 13.25 -12.25
CA PRO A 15 3.62 13.26 -10.79
C PRO A 15 3.88 11.86 -10.20
N VAL A 16 3.21 10.83 -10.70
CA VAL A 16 3.39 9.45 -10.23
C VAL A 16 4.78 8.92 -10.59
N ALA A 17 5.22 9.09 -11.82
CA ALA A 17 6.54 8.64 -12.26
C ALA A 17 7.66 9.42 -11.55
N PHE A 18 7.50 10.72 -11.34
CA PHE A 18 8.44 11.57 -10.63
C PHE A 18 8.55 11.17 -9.15
N GLN A 19 7.43 10.93 -8.48
CA GLN A 19 7.39 10.46 -7.09
C GLN A 19 8.00 9.07 -6.91
N MET A 20 7.90 8.21 -7.93
CA MET A 20 8.52 6.88 -7.93
C MET A 20 10.02 6.92 -8.29
N GLY A 21 10.62 8.09 -8.48
CA GLY A 21 11.99 8.24 -8.96
C GLY A 21 12.20 7.71 -10.38
N MET A 22 11.12 7.57 -11.15
CA MET A 22 11.15 7.15 -12.55
C MET A 22 11.27 8.38 -13.45
N ARG A 23 12.29 8.40 -14.31
CA ARG A 23 12.36 9.37 -15.39
C ARG A 23 11.57 8.85 -16.58
N ILE A 24 10.58 9.63 -17.04
CA ILE A 24 9.95 9.39 -18.34
C ILE A 24 10.90 9.90 -19.42
N VAL A 25 11.44 8.98 -20.20
CA VAL A 25 12.33 9.30 -21.33
C VAL A 25 11.51 9.29 -22.61
N THR A 26 11.44 10.42 -23.29
CA THR A 26 10.81 10.51 -24.63
C THR A 26 11.79 10.06 -25.71
N GLU A 27 11.30 9.56 -26.86
CA GLU A 27 12.14 9.10 -27.98
C GLU A 27 13.11 10.17 -28.49
N GLU A 28 12.79 11.46 -28.32
CA GLU A 28 13.68 12.58 -28.70
C GLU A 28 14.92 12.71 -27.80
N GLU A 29 14.90 12.19 -26.57
CA GLU A 29 16.02 12.30 -25.62
C GLU A 29 17.03 11.16 -25.75
N THR A 30 16.67 10.03 -26.35
CA THR A 30 17.57 8.88 -26.54
C THR A 30 18.65 9.09 -27.60
N GLY A 31 18.58 10.16 -28.35
CA GLY A 31 19.53 10.50 -29.44
C GLY A 31 20.67 11.46 -29.06
N LYS A 32 20.79 11.89 -27.81
CA LYS A 32 21.86 12.81 -27.36
C LYS A 32 22.70 12.24 -26.23
N GLU A 33 24.01 12.32 -26.46
CA GLU A 33 25.08 11.86 -25.59
C GLU A 33 25.00 12.46 -24.17
N GLY A 34 25.27 11.61 -23.19
CA GLY A 34 25.78 12.00 -21.87
C GLY A 34 24.72 12.18 -20.81
N PHE A 35 24.65 11.22 -19.90
CA PHE A 35 24.08 11.39 -18.58
C PHE A 35 24.77 12.56 -17.88
N SER A 36 24.07 13.67 -17.72
CA SER A 36 24.45 14.68 -16.74
C SER A 36 23.71 14.40 -15.44
N ILE A 37 24.39 13.81 -14.50
CA ILE A 37 23.98 13.66 -13.11
C ILE A 37 24.41 14.96 -12.42
N VAL A 38 23.55 15.99 -12.37
CA VAL A 38 23.83 17.17 -11.52
C VAL A 38 22.51 17.81 -11.09
N GLU A 39 22.36 18.00 -9.79
CA GLU A 39 21.39 18.79 -9.02
C GLU A 39 20.02 18.16 -8.61
N GLU A 40 19.54 17.06 -9.20
CA GLU A 40 18.34 16.35 -8.75
C GLU A 40 18.61 15.41 -7.54
N ASP A 41 19.87 15.26 -7.13
CA ASP A 41 20.30 14.25 -6.14
C ASP A 41 19.69 14.43 -4.74
N ARG A 42 19.24 15.61 -4.39
CA ARG A 42 18.76 15.91 -3.03
C ARG A 42 17.28 15.55 -2.86
N GLU A 43 16.50 15.85 -3.86
CA GLU A 43 15.04 15.69 -3.83
C GLU A 43 14.61 14.23 -3.80
N TYR A 44 15.27 13.36 -4.60
CA TYR A 44 14.96 11.94 -4.57
C TYR A 44 15.36 11.29 -3.24
N LYS A 45 16.48 11.72 -2.60
CA LYS A 45 16.90 11.21 -1.30
C LYS A 45 15.90 11.55 -0.20
N ASP A 46 15.34 12.75 -0.24
CA ASP A 46 14.29 13.17 0.69
C ASP A 46 13.02 12.33 0.50
N THR A 47 12.63 12.06 -0.75
CA THR A 47 11.49 11.18 -1.08
C THR A 47 11.74 9.73 -0.64
N VAL A 48 12.93 9.19 -0.87
CA VAL A 48 13.31 7.86 -0.41
C VAL A 48 13.29 7.78 1.12
N GLN A 49 13.76 8.81 1.82
CA GLN A 49 13.72 8.84 3.28
C GLN A 49 12.27 8.88 3.83
N LYS A 50 11.36 9.60 3.15
CA LYS A 50 9.93 9.57 3.48
C LYS A 50 9.35 8.17 3.25
N LEU A 51 9.70 7.50 2.15
CA LEU A 51 9.29 6.12 1.88
C LEU A 51 9.78 5.17 2.99
N PHE A 52 11.05 5.27 3.41
CA PHE A 52 11.57 4.42 4.49
C PHE A 52 10.84 4.67 5.80
N THR A 53 10.55 5.92 6.13
CA THR A 53 9.74 6.28 7.31
C THR A 53 8.34 5.68 7.24
N PHE A 54 7.67 5.82 6.09
CA PHE A 54 6.36 5.23 5.85
C PHE A 54 6.35 3.70 6.04
N ILE A 55 7.39 3.00 5.52
CA ILE A 55 7.55 1.56 5.68
C ILE A 55 7.81 1.18 7.15
N GLU A 56 8.64 1.93 7.86
CA GLU A 56 8.92 1.72 9.29
C GLU A 56 7.65 1.89 10.15
N GLU A 57 6.83 2.88 9.85
CA GLU A 57 5.55 3.13 10.53
C GLU A 57 4.43 2.14 10.12
N SER A 58 4.69 1.31 9.11
CA SER A 58 3.73 0.37 8.53
C SER A 58 4.17 -1.10 8.70
N PRO A 59 4.37 -1.61 9.95
CA PRO A 59 4.85 -2.98 10.17
C PRO A 59 3.84 -4.07 9.76
N SER A 60 2.56 -3.75 9.59
CA SER A 60 1.52 -4.62 9.04
C SER A 60 0.54 -3.82 8.18
N GLN A 61 -0.31 -4.50 7.38
CA GLN A 61 -1.35 -3.87 6.57
C GLN A 61 -2.29 -2.96 7.38
N TYR A 62 -2.55 -3.30 8.63
CA TYR A 62 -3.38 -2.46 9.52
C TYR A 62 -2.68 -1.16 9.90
N HIS A 63 -1.36 -1.21 10.12
CA HIS A 63 -0.54 -0.03 10.40
C HIS A 63 -0.37 0.80 9.13
N ALA A 64 -0.21 0.18 7.95
CA ALA A 64 -0.12 0.89 6.68
C ALA A 64 -1.35 1.77 6.44
N VAL A 65 -2.55 1.23 6.65
CA VAL A 65 -3.80 2.00 6.55
C VAL A 65 -3.90 3.08 7.64
N ASP A 66 -3.45 2.82 8.87
CA ASP A 66 -3.43 3.84 9.93
C ASP A 66 -2.43 4.97 9.63
N THR A 67 -1.27 4.65 9.07
CA THR A 67 -0.29 5.64 8.63
C THR A 67 -0.86 6.51 7.50
N MET A 68 -1.47 5.90 6.47
CA MET A 68 -2.15 6.64 5.39
C MET A 68 -3.28 7.52 5.93
N ARG A 69 -4.09 6.99 6.86
CA ARG A 69 -5.14 7.76 7.54
C ARG A 69 -4.58 9.03 8.19
N LYS A 70 -3.45 8.93 8.90
CA LYS A 70 -2.81 10.08 9.53
C LYS A 70 -2.36 11.12 8.51
N HIS A 71 -1.78 10.70 7.38
CA HIS A 71 -1.39 11.60 6.29
C HIS A 71 -2.61 12.30 5.69
N LEU A 72 -3.70 11.56 5.43
CA LEU A 72 -4.94 12.11 4.91
C LEU A 72 -5.58 13.11 5.89
N GLU A 73 -5.66 12.78 7.19
CA GLU A 73 -6.19 13.68 8.21
C GLU A 73 -5.36 14.96 8.33
N ALA A 74 -4.03 14.86 8.27
CA ALA A 74 -3.13 16.01 8.25
C ALA A 74 -3.36 16.92 7.02
N ALA A 75 -3.79 16.33 5.88
CA ALA A 75 -4.17 17.05 4.67
C ALA A 75 -5.65 17.50 4.64
N GLY A 76 -6.38 17.33 5.76
CA GLY A 76 -7.76 17.82 5.93
C GLY A 76 -8.84 16.89 5.38
N TYR A 77 -8.57 15.61 5.21
CA TYR A 77 -9.57 14.61 4.85
C TYR A 77 -10.40 14.19 6.06
N GLU A 78 -11.70 14.01 5.86
CA GLU A 78 -12.65 13.57 6.87
C GLU A 78 -13.04 12.10 6.65
N GLN A 79 -13.09 11.31 7.73
CA GLN A 79 -13.52 9.92 7.66
C GLN A 79 -15.04 9.82 7.45
N LEU A 80 -15.42 9.01 6.48
CA LEU A 80 -16.79 8.57 6.28
C LEU A 80 -16.96 7.13 6.77
N LEU A 81 -18.00 6.87 7.54
CA LEU A 81 -18.33 5.50 7.96
C LEU A 81 -19.16 4.81 6.86
N GLU A 82 -18.82 3.56 6.55
CA GLU A 82 -19.62 2.76 5.61
C GLU A 82 -21.07 2.57 6.06
N SER A 83 -21.31 2.48 7.37
CA SER A 83 -22.65 2.35 7.95
C SER A 83 -23.41 3.68 8.05
N GLY A 84 -22.75 4.81 7.81
CA GLY A 84 -23.34 6.15 7.94
C GLY A 84 -23.93 6.68 6.64
N ALA A 85 -24.77 7.70 6.74
CA ALA A 85 -25.21 8.49 5.58
C ALA A 85 -24.10 9.47 5.18
N TRP A 86 -23.80 9.57 3.89
CA TRP A 86 -22.80 10.47 3.37
C TRP A 86 -23.42 11.80 2.91
N LYS A 87 -22.90 12.90 3.43
CA LYS A 87 -23.24 14.25 3.02
C LYS A 87 -21.97 14.91 2.46
N LEU A 88 -21.78 14.77 1.16
CA LEU A 88 -20.61 15.29 0.48
C LEU A 88 -20.80 16.76 0.10
N LYS A 89 -19.76 17.57 0.26
CA LYS A 89 -19.75 18.99 -0.07
C LYS A 89 -18.83 19.24 -1.27
N SER A 90 -19.13 20.24 -2.07
CA SER A 90 -18.20 20.74 -3.09
C SER A 90 -16.86 21.12 -2.43
N GLY A 91 -15.75 20.69 -3.01
CA GLY A 91 -14.40 20.86 -2.46
C GLY A 91 -14.09 19.97 -1.25
N GLY A 92 -15.01 19.09 -0.85
CA GLY A 92 -14.82 18.21 0.31
C GLY A 92 -13.82 17.08 0.02
N LYS A 93 -13.06 16.71 1.05
CA LYS A 93 -12.03 15.69 1.06
C LYS A 93 -12.43 14.57 2.02
N TYR A 94 -12.46 13.34 1.55
CA TYR A 94 -13.01 12.24 2.32
C TYR A 94 -12.22 10.96 2.17
N TYR A 95 -12.27 10.10 3.19
CA TYR A 95 -11.77 8.74 3.11
C TYR A 95 -12.69 7.74 3.83
N VAL A 96 -12.62 6.50 3.42
CA VAL A 96 -13.37 5.36 3.98
C VAL A 96 -12.39 4.24 4.27
N ILE A 97 -12.56 3.55 5.39
CA ILE A 97 -11.74 2.38 5.76
C ILE A 97 -12.66 1.16 5.88
N ARG A 98 -12.26 0.05 5.23
CA ARG A 98 -12.93 -1.25 5.37
C ARG A 98 -12.03 -2.23 6.11
N SER A 99 -12.56 -2.88 7.13
CA SER A 99 -11.89 -3.91 7.93
C SER A 99 -10.57 -3.48 8.58
N GLY A 100 -10.25 -2.17 8.61
CA GLY A 100 -9.02 -1.61 9.18
C GLY A 100 -7.75 -1.84 8.33
N SER A 101 -7.87 -2.45 7.15
CA SER A 101 -6.74 -2.81 6.30
C SER A 101 -6.89 -2.39 4.84
N SER A 102 -8.02 -1.82 4.45
CA SER A 102 -8.22 -1.22 3.13
C SER A 102 -8.77 0.18 3.26
N LEU A 103 -8.37 1.07 2.35
CA LEU A 103 -8.73 2.49 2.39
C LEU A 103 -9.07 2.99 0.99
N ILE A 104 -10.08 3.84 0.89
CA ILE A 104 -10.39 4.62 -0.32
C ILE A 104 -10.51 6.08 0.08
N ALA A 105 -9.71 6.95 -0.53
CA ALA A 105 -9.80 8.40 -0.36
C ALA A 105 -10.22 9.07 -1.67
N PHE A 106 -10.96 10.17 -1.58
CA PHE A 106 -11.43 10.91 -2.74
C PHE A 106 -11.69 12.39 -2.43
N ARG A 107 -11.71 13.21 -3.49
CA ARG A 107 -12.01 14.64 -3.41
C ARG A 107 -13.14 15.00 -4.33
N ILE A 108 -14.08 15.80 -3.82
CA ILE A 108 -15.18 16.35 -4.63
C ILE A 108 -14.71 17.66 -5.26
N PRO A 109 -14.86 17.88 -6.59
CA PRO A 109 -14.53 19.14 -7.24
C PRO A 109 -15.19 20.34 -6.55
N ALA A 110 -14.45 21.44 -6.40
CA ALA A 110 -14.97 22.65 -5.77
C ALA A 110 -16.03 23.38 -6.59
N GLN A 111 -15.98 23.21 -7.93
CA GLN A 111 -16.94 23.80 -8.87
C GLN A 111 -17.55 22.68 -9.72
N ASP A 112 -18.80 22.84 -10.14
CA ASP A 112 -19.55 21.88 -10.97
C ASP A 112 -19.55 20.44 -10.44
N SER A 113 -19.53 20.29 -9.11
CA SER A 113 -19.43 18.99 -8.44
C SER A 113 -20.51 17.98 -8.84
N GLN A 114 -21.69 18.44 -9.28
CA GLN A 114 -22.77 17.59 -9.78
C GLN A 114 -22.56 17.13 -11.24
N ASN A 115 -21.72 17.85 -11.99
CA ASN A 115 -21.47 17.60 -13.42
C ASN A 115 -20.08 16.95 -13.66
N TYR A 116 -19.56 16.21 -12.66
CA TYR A 116 -18.30 15.51 -12.87
C TYR A 116 -18.43 14.49 -14.01
N CYS A 117 -17.37 14.30 -14.79
CA CYS A 117 -17.39 13.44 -15.98
C CYS A 117 -17.14 11.97 -15.64
N GLY A 118 -16.25 11.68 -14.67
CA GLY A 118 -15.86 10.32 -14.29
C GLY A 118 -14.94 10.32 -13.08
N PHE A 119 -14.30 9.20 -12.85
CA PHE A 119 -13.34 9.00 -11.76
C PHE A 119 -11.94 8.81 -12.33
N GLN A 120 -10.93 9.39 -11.69
CA GLN A 120 -9.53 9.09 -11.91
C GLN A 120 -9.02 8.32 -10.70
N ILE A 121 -8.76 7.05 -10.91
CA ILE A 121 -8.49 6.11 -9.82
C ILE A 121 -7.04 5.66 -9.89
N VAL A 122 -6.33 5.69 -8.77
CA VAL A 122 -5.09 4.97 -8.57
C VAL A 122 -5.29 3.94 -7.48
N ALA A 123 -4.84 2.71 -7.71
CA ALA A 123 -4.99 1.59 -6.79
C ALA A 123 -3.66 0.88 -6.57
N SER A 124 -3.44 0.48 -5.31
CA SER A 124 -2.30 -0.31 -4.83
C SER A 124 -2.77 -1.24 -3.72
N HIS A 125 -1.86 -1.96 -3.03
CA HIS A 125 -2.25 -2.79 -1.90
C HIS A 125 -1.47 -2.50 -0.62
N SER A 126 -2.02 -2.92 0.53
CA SER A 126 -1.51 -2.60 1.87
C SER A 126 -0.74 -3.75 2.51
N ASP A 127 -0.99 -4.97 2.07
CA ASP A 127 -0.34 -6.17 2.58
C ASP A 127 1.00 -6.43 1.87
N SER A 128 1.77 -7.31 2.42
CA SER A 128 3.08 -7.75 1.89
C SER A 128 3.29 -9.20 2.27
N PRO A 129 4.10 -9.97 1.53
CA PRO A 129 4.39 -11.36 1.87
C PRO A 129 4.98 -11.46 3.29
N SER A 130 4.45 -12.38 4.09
CA SER A 130 4.85 -12.51 5.50
C SER A 130 4.54 -13.89 6.07
N PHE A 131 4.75 -14.05 7.38
CA PHE A 131 4.27 -15.18 8.18
C PHE A 131 3.20 -14.69 9.16
N LYS A 132 2.01 -15.28 9.06
CA LYS A 132 0.91 -15.03 10.00
C LYS A 132 1.05 -15.95 11.20
N ILE A 133 0.90 -15.38 12.40
CA ILE A 133 0.86 -16.13 13.67
C ILE A 133 -0.47 -16.86 13.76
N LYS A 134 -0.43 -18.17 14.04
CA LYS A 134 -1.64 -18.99 14.22
C LYS A 134 -2.28 -18.75 15.59
N THR A 135 -3.55 -19.14 15.70
CA THR A 135 -4.36 -18.98 16.94
C THR A 135 -3.70 -19.61 18.17
N ASN A 136 -3.02 -20.77 18.01
CA ASN A 136 -2.17 -21.34 19.03
C ASN A 136 -0.72 -20.97 18.72
N PRO A 137 -0.22 -19.85 19.27
CA PRO A 137 1.01 -19.24 18.78
C PRO A 137 2.28 -19.94 19.25
N GLU A 138 2.27 -20.62 20.38
CA GLU A 138 3.47 -21.21 20.95
C GLU A 138 3.58 -22.71 20.68
N MET A 139 4.78 -23.14 20.36
CA MET A 139 5.16 -24.54 20.18
C MET A 139 6.37 -24.85 21.04
N ASN A 140 6.22 -25.81 21.99
CA ASN A 140 7.34 -26.32 22.75
C ASN A 140 8.17 -27.29 21.92
N VAL A 141 9.48 -27.13 21.96
CA VAL A 141 10.45 -28.00 21.31
C VAL A 141 11.33 -28.63 22.41
N GLU A 142 11.15 -29.92 22.64
CA GLU A 142 11.95 -30.75 23.56
C GLU A 142 12.09 -30.14 24.98
N GLU A 143 11.10 -29.35 25.43
CA GLU A 143 11.09 -28.60 26.70
C GLU A 143 12.22 -27.56 26.85
N HIS A 144 13.08 -27.42 25.84
CA HIS A 144 14.21 -26.49 25.86
C HIS A 144 13.92 -25.16 25.19
N TYR A 145 13.10 -25.16 24.13
CA TYR A 145 12.81 -23.99 23.32
C TYR A 145 11.31 -23.79 23.09
N VAL A 146 10.95 -22.53 22.88
CA VAL A 146 9.64 -22.12 22.40
C VAL A 146 9.80 -21.51 21.03
N LYS A 147 9.08 -22.04 20.05
CA LYS A 147 8.95 -21.48 18.69
C LYS A 147 7.56 -20.90 18.51
N LEU A 148 7.41 -19.94 17.59
CA LEU A 148 6.09 -19.47 17.18
C LEU A 148 5.55 -20.33 16.03
N ASN A 149 4.26 -20.66 16.14
CA ASN A 149 3.52 -21.39 15.14
C ASN A 149 3.00 -20.40 14.09
N VAL A 150 3.52 -20.51 12.88
CA VAL A 150 3.21 -19.58 11.79
C VAL A 150 2.69 -20.31 10.56
N GLU A 151 2.01 -19.58 9.71
CA GLU A 151 1.65 -19.98 8.36
C GLU A 151 2.16 -18.95 7.36
N LYS A 152 2.47 -19.38 6.16
CA LYS A 152 2.88 -18.52 5.06
C LYS A 152 1.70 -17.67 4.63
N TYR A 153 1.92 -16.36 4.51
CA TYR A 153 0.99 -15.40 3.96
C TYR A 153 1.58 -14.81 2.68
N GLY A 154 0.95 -15.09 1.54
CA GLY A 154 1.42 -14.66 0.22
C GLY A 154 2.54 -15.49 -0.39
N GLY A 155 2.99 -15.09 -1.57
CA GLY A 155 4.11 -15.67 -2.29
C GLY A 155 5.42 -14.99 -1.88
N MET A 156 6.45 -15.76 -1.45
CA MET A 156 7.73 -15.18 -1.07
C MET A 156 8.90 -16.14 -1.21
N LEU A 157 10.10 -15.59 -1.36
CA LEU A 157 11.33 -16.32 -1.15
C LEU A 157 11.54 -16.53 0.36
N CYS A 158 11.76 -17.78 0.78
CA CYS A 158 11.97 -18.10 2.20
C CYS A 158 13.37 -17.73 2.69
N ALA A 159 14.38 -17.87 1.84
CA ALA A 159 15.79 -17.63 2.21
C ALA A 159 16.06 -16.25 2.84
N PRO A 160 15.49 -15.13 2.37
CA PRO A 160 15.72 -13.82 2.98
C PRO A 160 15.17 -13.65 4.41
N TRP A 161 14.38 -14.58 4.91
CA TRP A 161 13.81 -14.52 6.26
C TRP A 161 14.72 -15.11 7.34
N PHE A 162 15.75 -15.89 6.95
CA PHE A 162 16.69 -16.49 7.91
C PHE A 162 17.65 -15.47 8.49
N ASP A 163 18.06 -15.73 9.74
CA ASP A 163 19.12 -15.03 10.47
C ASP A 163 18.93 -13.51 10.56
N ARG A 164 17.67 -13.04 10.53
CA ARG A 164 17.32 -11.63 10.61
C ARG A 164 16.56 -11.32 11.88
N PRO A 165 16.72 -10.09 12.43
CA PRO A 165 15.88 -9.62 13.53
C PRO A 165 14.44 -9.44 13.05
N LEU A 166 13.53 -10.19 13.63
CA LEU A 166 12.09 -10.14 13.32
C LEU A 166 11.31 -9.70 14.55
N SER A 167 10.15 -9.13 14.30
CA SER A 167 9.16 -8.83 15.33
C SER A 167 7.75 -9.15 14.87
N VAL A 168 6.77 -8.79 15.72
CA VAL A 168 5.35 -9.08 15.51
C VAL A 168 4.55 -7.80 15.57
N ALA A 169 3.69 -7.59 14.58
CA ALA A 169 2.72 -6.51 14.53
C ALA A 169 1.39 -6.99 13.95
N GLY A 170 0.34 -6.23 14.18
CA GLY A 170 -0.98 -6.55 13.66
C GLY A 170 -2.10 -5.86 14.41
N ARG A 171 -3.23 -6.53 14.55
CA ARG A 171 -4.37 -6.04 15.31
C ARG A 171 -4.88 -7.06 16.31
N LEU A 172 -5.50 -6.54 17.35
CA LEU A 172 -6.25 -7.29 18.36
C LEU A 172 -7.72 -6.86 18.32
N ILE A 173 -8.62 -7.80 18.56
CA ILE A 173 -10.00 -7.51 18.92
C ILE A 173 -10.09 -7.67 20.41
N VAL A 174 -10.35 -6.59 21.11
CA VAL A 174 -10.42 -6.58 22.58
C VAL A 174 -11.82 -6.20 23.07
N LYS A 175 -12.16 -6.69 24.25
CA LYS A 175 -13.40 -6.32 24.94
C LYS A 175 -13.12 -5.18 25.92
N GLU A 176 -13.60 -3.98 25.60
CA GLU A 176 -13.53 -2.81 26.48
C GLU A 176 -14.95 -2.28 26.77
N ASN A 177 -15.29 -2.08 28.05
CA ASN A 177 -16.60 -1.54 28.45
C ASN A 177 -17.80 -2.23 27.77
N ASN A 178 -17.74 -3.54 27.65
CA ASN A 178 -18.74 -4.39 26.98
C ASN A 178 -18.90 -4.11 25.48
N ARG A 179 -17.91 -3.50 24.83
CA ARG A 179 -17.83 -3.27 23.38
C ARG A 179 -16.62 -3.98 22.80
N LEU A 180 -16.71 -4.33 21.52
CA LEU A 180 -15.57 -4.83 20.76
C LEU A 180 -14.82 -3.64 20.17
N VAL A 181 -13.53 -3.57 20.46
CA VAL A 181 -12.63 -2.51 19.98
C VAL A 181 -11.46 -3.15 19.25
N THR A 182 -11.06 -2.58 18.13
CA THR A 182 -9.83 -2.97 17.44
C THR A 182 -8.67 -2.14 17.99
N LYS A 183 -7.59 -2.81 18.39
CA LYS A 183 -6.32 -2.19 18.82
C LYS A 183 -5.22 -2.63 17.87
N LEU A 184 -4.42 -1.69 17.39
CA LEU A 184 -3.17 -2.01 16.73
C LEU A 184 -2.12 -2.40 17.76
N VAL A 185 -1.25 -3.33 17.40
CA VAL A 185 -0.15 -3.76 18.24
C VAL A 185 1.12 -3.89 17.41
N ASN A 186 2.21 -3.35 17.93
CA ASN A 186 3.56 -3.51 17.41
C ASN A 186 4.50 -3.80 18.57
N VAL A 187 5.13 -4.96 18.55
CA VAL A 187 6.22 -5.27 19.50
C VAL A 187 7.50 -4.69 18.92
N ASP A 188 7.73 -3.42 19.15
CA ASP A 188 8.80 -2.66 18.50
C ASP A 188 10.19 -2.95 19.10
N ARG A 189 10.61 -4.21 19.07
CA ARG A 189 11.94 -4.70 19.42
C ARG A 189 12.25 -5.97 18.66
N ASP A 190 13.51 -6.38 18.62
CA ASP A 190 13.93 -7.68 18.10
C ASP A 190 13.37 -8.75 19.03
N LEU A 191 12.40 -9.52 18.52
CA LEU A 191 11.63 -10.46 19.33
C LEU A 191 11.93 -11.92 19.00
N VAL A 192 12.03 -12.22 17.71
CA VAL A 192 12.19 -13.58 17.20
C VAL A 192 13.19 -13.62 16.05
N MET A 193 13.68 -14.82 15.76
CA MET A 193 14.53 -15.08 14.61
C MET A 193 14.17 -16.46 14.02
N ILE A 194 14.25 -16.62 12.72
CA ILE A 194 14.24 -17.91 12.05
C ILE A 194 15.69 -18.32 11.86
N PRO A 195 16.27 -19.19 12.70
CA PRO A 195 17.67 -19.56 12.59
C PRO A 195 17.88 -20.51 11.42
N ASN A 196 18.90 -20.25 10.61
CA ASN A 196 19.33 -21.18 9.58
C ASN A 196 20.15 -22.32 10.20
N LEU A 197 20.25 -23.43 9.48
CA LEU A 197 21.11 -24.53 9.88
C LEU A 197 22.54 -24.30 9.44
N ALA A 198 23.50 -24.73 10.27
CA ALA A 198 24.89 -24.77 9.84
C ALA A 198 25.03 -25.70 8.62
N ILE A 199 25.94 -25.35 7.70
CA ILE A 199 26.18 -26.14 6.46
C ILE A 199 26.47 -27.62 6.75
N HIS A 200 27.07 -27.93 7.91
CA HIS A 200 27.33 -29.29 8.34
C HIS A 200 26.06 -30.12 8.59
N MET A 201 24.94 -29.45 8.93
CA MET A 201 23.65 -30.07 9.19
C MET A 201 22.76 -30.12 7.93
N ASN A 202 23.09 -29.31 6.91
CA ASN A 202 22.35 -29.26 5.64
C ASN A 202 23.31 -28.97 4.48
N ARG A 203 24.04 -29.98 4.02
CA ARG A 203 25.06 -29.85 2.96
C ARG A 203 24.48 -29.53 1.58
N GLU A 204 23.18 -29.76 1.39
CA GLU A 204 22.46 -29.48 0.14
C GLU A 204 21.88 -28.07 0.09
N ALA A 205 21.99 -27.27 1.17
CA ALA A 205 21.38 -25.93 1.26
C ALA A 205 21.73 -25.04 0.05
N ASN A 206 22.96 -25.14 -0.46
CA ASN A 206 23.42 -24.34 -1.60
C ASN A 206 23.15 -24.99 -2.97
N LYS A 207 22.46 -26.14 -3.01
CA LYS A 207 22.17 -26.88 -4.24
C LYS A 207 20.67 -26.86 -4.62
N GLY A 208 19.87 -26.05 -3.97
CA GLY A 208 18.43 -25.98 -4.19
C GLY A 208 17.65 -26.76 -3.11
N TYR A 209 17.56 -26.19 -1.92
CA TYR A 209 16.80 -26.76 -0.82
C TYR A 209 15.34 -26.27 -0.84
N ASP A 210 14.41 -27.21 -0.75
CA ASP A 210 12.98 -26.92 -0.64
C ASP A 210 12.59 -26.75 0.83
N TYR A 211 12.27 -25.50 1.23
CA TYR A 211 11.96 -25.16 2.61
C TYR A 211 10.55 -25.62 2.99
N ASN A 212 10.47 -26.44 4.04
CA ASN A 212 9.20 -26.79 4.66
C ASN A 212 8.79 -25.73 5.69
N ILE A 213 7.70 -25.01 5.41
CA ILE A 213 7.23 -23.91 6.25
C ILE A 213 7.00 -24.31 7.71
N GLN A 214 6.47 -25.52 7.95
CA GLN A 214 6.13 -26.01 9.30
C GLN A 214 7.32 -26.63 10.05
N LYS A 215 8.49 -26.68 9.44
CA LYS A 215 9.71 -27.21 10.07
C LYS A 215 10.83 -26.19 10.06
N ASP A 216 11.12 -25.62 8.90
CA ASP A 216 12.30 -24.81 8.67
C ASP A 216 12.05 -23.33 8.98
N MET A 217 10.78 -22.85 8.82
CA MET A 217 10.45 -21.44 8.92
C MET A 217 9.79 -21.03 10.26
N LEU A 218 9.83 -21.91 11.27
CA LEU A 218 9.25 -21.60 12.58
C LEU A 218 10.20 -20.71 13.40
N PRO A 219 9.79 -19.47 13.73
CA PRO A 219 10.64 -18.54 14.48
C PRO A 219 10.95 -19.02 15.89
N LEU A 220 12.20 -18.95 16.28
CA LEU A 220 12.63 -19.15 17.66
C LEU A 220 12.22 -17.93 18.49
N TYR A 221 11.43 -18.16 19.53
CA TYR A 221 10.93 -17.12 20.42
C TYR A 221 11.72 -17.05 21.74
N GLY A 222 12.15 -18.18 22.26
CA GLY A 222 12.92 -18.21 23.48
C GLY A 222 13.27 -19.60 23.98
N CYS A 223 13.90 -19.67 25.15
CA CYS A 223 14.11 -20.90 25.89
C CYS A 223 12.83 -21.33 26.63
N GLY A 224 12.83 -22.49 27.28
CA GLY A 224 11.67 -23.08 27.97
C GLY A 224 10.93 -22.14 28.93
N GLU A 225 11.65 -21.19 29.53
CA GLU A 225 11.07 -20.16 30.42
C GLU A 225 10.16 -19.14 29.68
N ALA A 226 10.24 -19.07 28.34
CA ALA A 226 9.40 -18.21 27.53
C ALA A 226 7.97 -18.77 27.32
N LYS A 227 7.76 -20.03 27.72
CA LYS A 227 6.46 -20.70 27.57
C LYS A 227 5.34 -19.92 28.29
N GLY A 228 4.24 -19.70 27.55
CA GLY A 228 3.06 -18.97 28.04
C GLY A 228 3.24 -17.45 28.16
N LYS A 229 4.32 -16.89 27.59
CA LYS A 229 4.59 -15.44 27.70
C LYS A 229 4.27 -14.65 26.43
N PHE A 230 4.01 -15.31 25.30
CA PHE A 230 3.83 -14.60 24.04
C PHE A 230 2.61 -13.68 24.06
N MET A 231 1.42 -14.19 24.39
CA MET A 231 0.21 -13.37 24.41
C MET A 231 0.25 -12.30 25.50
N LYS A 232 0.92 -12.56 26.61
CA LYS A 232 1.18 -11.54 27.64
C LYS A 232 2.02 -10.39 27.09
N GLN A 233 3.09 -10.66 26.35
CA GLN A 233 3.90 -9.60 25.70
C GLN A 233 3.12 -8.84 24.64
N ILE A 234 2.25 -9.51 23.89
CA ILE A 234 1.35 -8.86 22.94
C ILE A 234 0.38 -7.92 23.67
N ALA A 235 -0.21 -8.37 24.79
CA ALA A 235 -1.10 -7.55 25.63
C ALA A 235 -0.39 -6.32 26.20
N GLU A 236 0.83 -6.52 26.74
CA GLU A 236 1.69 -5.42 27.23
C GLU A 236 2.00 -4.40 26.15
N ALA A 237 2.38 -4.86 24.93
CA ALA A 237 2.68 -3.98 23.80
C ALA A 237 1.45 -3.19 23.30
N ALA A 238 0.26 -3.76 23.42
CA ALA A 238 -1.00 -3.11 23.08
C ALA A 238 -1.61 -2.27 24.21
N ASN A 239 -1.01 -2.32 25.41
CA ASN A 239 -1.52 -1.71 26.65
C ASN A 239 -2.97 -2.16 26.96
N VAL A 240 -3.18 -3.50 26.97
CA VAL A 240 -4.45 -4.14 27.29
C VAL A 240 -4.23 -5.31 28.25
N GLU A 241 -5.29 -5.74 28.95
CA GLU A 241 -5.26 -6.97 29.72
C GLU A 241 -5.32 -8.18 28.77
N GLU A 242 -4.54 -9.23 29.06
CA GLU A 242 -4.49 -10.45 28.22
C GLU A 242 -5.88 -11.09 28.07
N ASP A 243 -6.62 -11.18 29.16
CA ASP A 243 -7.98 -11.76 29.20
C ASP A 243 -9.02 -10.94 28.41
N ALA A 244 -8.71 -9.68 28.07
CA ALA A 244 -9.56 -8.86 27.24
C ALA A 244 -9.41 -9.15 25.75
N ILE A 245 -8.36 -9.86 25.32
CA ILE A 245 -8.08 -10.20 23.94
C ILE A 245 -8.97 -11.38 23.52
N LEU A 246 -9.85 -11.12 22.55
CA LEU A 246 -10.79 -12.13 22.01
C LEU A 246 -10.29 -12.76 20.72
N ALA A 247 -9.56 -12.00 19.92
CA ALA A 247 -8.99 -12.46 18.66
C ALA A 247 -7.78 -11.61 18.28
N SER A 248 -6.93 -12.13 17.40
CA SER A 248 -5.77 -11.42 16.89
C SER A 248 -5.49 -11.80 15.43
N ASP A 249 -5.03 -10.82 14.67
CA ASP A 249 -4.37 -11.00 13.36
C ASP A 249 -2.96 -10.43 13.48
N LEU A 250 -1.99 -11.31 13.73
CA LEU A 250 -0.60 -10.96 13.99
C LEU A 250 0.30 -11.51 12.90
N PHE A 251 1.28 -10.71 12.48
CA PHE A 251 2.21 -11.02 11.41
C PHE A 251 3.64 -10.77 11.86
N LEU A 252 4.58 -11.58 11.36
CA LEU A 252 5.99 -11.27 11.47
C LEU A 252 6.34 -10.11 10.54
N TYR A 253 7.29 -9.29 10.96
CA TYR A 253 7.91 -8.32 10.05
C TYR A 253 9.41 -8.25 10.27
N ASN A 254 10.13 -7.94 9.19
CA ASN A 254 11.57 -7.74 9.22
C ASN A 254 11.87 -6.34 9.77
N ARG A 255 12.74 -6.25 10.77
CA ARG A 255 13.12 -4.99 11.43
C ARG A 255 14.32 -4.29 10.78
N MET A 256 14.90 -4.86 9.74
CA MET A 256 15.96 -4.17 9.00
C MET A 256 15.42 -2.90 8.37
N LYS A 257 16.17 -1.82 8.54
CA LYS A 257 15.82 -0.54 7.93
C LYS A 257 16.10 -0.53 6.44
N GLY A 258 15.39 0.33 5.72
CA GLY A 258 15.72 0.63 4.33
C GLY A 258 17.12 1.24 4.20
N SER A 259 17.76 1.03 3.08
CA SER A 259 19.08 1.59 2.77
C SER A 259 19.21 2.00 1.32
N ILE A 260 19.98 3.07 1.07
CA ILE A 260 20.44 3.48 -0.25
C ILE A 260 21.82 2.88 -0.46
N TRP A 261 22.07 2.30 -1.64
CA TRP A 261 23.33 1.64 -1.94
C TRP A 261 23.63 1.68 -3.44
N GLY A 262 24.81 1.18 -3.81
CA GLY A 262 25.36 1.23 -5.16
C GLY A 262 26.58 2.14 -5.23
N ALA A 263 27.32 2.08 -6.33
CA ALA A 263 28.53 2.88 -6.51
C ALA A 263 28.24 4.39 -6.59
N CYS A 264 27.03 4.73 -7.05
CA CYS A 264 26.51 6.10 -7.18
C CYS A 264 25.22 6.30 -6.35
N GLU A 265 24.96 5.45 -5.35
CA GLU A 265 23.75 5.50 -4.52
C GLU A 265 22.44 5.35 -5.31
N GLU A 266 22.47 4.61 -6.44
CA GLU A 266 21.38 4.48 -7.41
C GLU A 266 20.32 3.44 -7.06
N PHE A 267 20.53 2.66 -5.99
CA PHE A 267 19.62 1.59 -5.57
C PHE A 267 19.08 1.81 -4.17
N ILE A 268 17.87 1.34 -3.93
CA ILE A 268 17.32 1.20 -2.59
C ILE A 268 17.01 -0.27 -2.29
N SER A 269 17.13 -0.65 -1.04
CA SER A 269 16.59 -1.90 -0.53
C SER A 269 15.85 -1.67 0.79
N SER A 270 14.69 -2.27 0.92
CA SER A 270 13.86 -2.21 2.13
C SER A 270 13.00 -3.47 2.21
N PRO A 271 12.61 -3.95 3.40
CA PRO A 271 11.49 -4.88 3.49
C PRO A 271 10.21 -4.20 3.01
N LYS A 272 9.26 -4.99 2.52
CA LYS A 272 7.89 -4.55 2.14
C LYS A 272 7.85 -3.47 1.06
N LEU A 273 8.83 -3.42 0.14
CA LEU A 273 8.70 -2.56 -1.05
C LEU A 273 7.46 -2.96 -1.85
N ASP A 274 7.22 -4.24 -1.97
CA ASP A 274 5.98 -4.83 -2.44
C ASP A 274 4.96 -4.88 -1.28
N ASP A 275 3.88 -4.08 -1.28
CA ASP A 275 3.58 -3.02 -2.27
C ASP A 275 3.54 -1.64 -1.59
N LEU A 276 4.17 -1.50 -0.40
CA LEU A 276 4.19 -0.22 0.33
C LEU A 276 4.88 0.91 -0.45
N GLN A 277 5.72 0.58 -1.45
CA GLN A 277 6.29 1.59 -2.34
C GLN A 277 5.19 2.20 -3.22
N CYS A 278 4.36 1.38 -3.87
CA CYS A 278 3.27 1.89 -4.70
C CYS A 278 2.16 2.53 -3.86
N ALA A 279 1.88 1.98 -2.67
CA ALA A 279 0.94 2.58 -1.73
C ALA A 279 1.37 3.98 -1.28
N PHE A 280 2.67 4.16 -0.96
CA PHE A 280 3.26 5.46 -0.63
C PHE A 280 3.23 6.41 -1.83
N SER A 281 3.75 5.98 -2.99
CA SER A 281 3.87 6.84 -4.16
C SER A 281 2.51 7.30 -4.67
N SER A 282 1.51 6.42 -4.67
CA SER A 282 0.15 6.76 -5.07
C SER A 282 -0.54 7.71 -4.08
N LEU A 283 -0.28 7.56 -2.77
CA LEU A 283 -0.77 8.49 -1.75
C LEU A 283 -0.16 9.88 -1.92
N GLU A 284 1.16 9.96 -2.06
CA GLU A 284 1.86 11.24 -2.25
C GLU A 284 1.40 11.94 -3.53
N ALA A 285 1.32 11.22 -4.66
CA ALA A 285 0.81 11.77 -5.91
C ALA A 285 -0.66 12.24 -5.79
N PHE A 286 -1.49 11.48 -5.08
CA PHE A 286 -2.87 11.86 -4.81
C PHE A 286 -2.95 13.13 -3.97
N LEU A 287 -2.16 13.28 -2.92
CA LEU A 287 -2.13 14.47 -2.08
C LEU A 287 -1.61 15.69 -2.84
N GLN A 288 -0.52 15.55 -3.59
CA GLN A 288 0.09 16.64 -4.36
C GLN A 288 -0.79 17.12 -5.53
N SER A 289 -1.60 16.25 -6.11
CA SER A 289 -2.53 16.63 -7.20
C SER A 289 -3.63 17.62 -6.78
N GLU A 290 -3.63 18.10 -5.51
CA GLU A 290 -4.49 19.18 -5.04
C GLU A 290 -4.03 20.56 -5.53
N GLU A 291 -2.73 20.73 -5.75
CA GLU A 291 -2.19 21.97 -6.26
C GLU A 291 -2.42 22.08 -7.78
N PRO A 292 -2.85 23.24 -8.29
CA PRO A 292 -2.91 23.45 -9.72
C PRO A 292 -1.48 23.29 -10.27
N LEU A 293 -1.29 22.42 -11.26
CA LEU A 293 -0.03 22.33 -11.97
C LEU A 293 0.42 23.72 -12.41
N PRO A 294 1.72 24.09 -12.30
CA PRO A 294 2.23 25.33 -12.84
C PRO A 294 1.77 25.43 -14.29
N SER A 295 1.15 26.55 -14.65
CA SER A 295 0.67 26.79 -16.01
C SER A 295 1.87 26.92 -16.94
N GLU A 296 2.45 25.81 -17.36
CA GLU A 296 3.24 25.79 -18.57
C GLU A 296 2.25 26.04 -19.71
N ASN A 297 2.49 27.13 -20.44
CA ASN A 297 1.74 27.53 -21.63
C ASN A 297 1.73 26.37 -22.63
N VAL A 298 0.78 25.47 -22.53
CA VAL A 298 0.42 24.57 -23.62
C VAL A 298 -0.32 25.44 -24.63
N GLN A 299 0.42 26.09 -25.53
CA GLN A 299 -0.15 26.62 -26.74
C GLN A 299 -0.69 25.42 -27.51
N ALA A 300 -2.02 25.30 -27.53
CA ALA A 300 -2.71 24.39 -28.41
C ALA A 300 -2.31 24.75 -29.85
N ASN A 301 -1.48 23.94 -30.49
CA ASN A 301 -1.27 24.02 -31.92
C ASN A 301 -2.57 23.59 -32.61
N GLU A 302 -3.39 24.59 -32.93
CA GLU A 302 -4.43 24.43 -33.91
C GLU A 302 -3.72 24.30 -35.27
N GLN A 303 -3.65 23.11 -35.81
CA GLN A 303 -3.65 22.76 -37.24
C GLN A 303 -3.15 21.33 -37.46
N SER A 304 -4.08 20.40 -37.66
CA SER A 304 -3.95 19.33 -38.65
C SER A 304 -5.36 18.85 -38.99
N GLU A 305 -5.89 19.39 -40.11
CA GLU A 305 -6.92 18.72 -40.89
C GLU A 305 -6.31 17.46 -41.50
N VAL A 306 -6.80 16.29 -41.12
CA VAL A 306 -6.58 15.04 -41.86
C VAL A 306 -7.90 14.30 -41.99
N ASP A 307 -8.20 13.98 -43.23
CA ASP A 307 -9.36 13.31 -43.79
C ASP A 307 -10.11 12.27 -42.96
N GLY A 308 -11.41 12.51 -42.88
CA GLY A 308 -12.55 11.60 -42.81
C GLY A 308 -12.36 10.12 -42.45
N LYS A 309 -12.09 9.80 -41.19
CA LYS A 309 -12.47 8.53 -40.53
C LYS A 309 -12.76 8.84 -39.06
N ASN A 310 -13.82 8.25 -38.52
CA ASN A 310 -14.27 8.40 -37.12
C ASN A 310 -13.10 8.38 -36.12
N VAL A 311 -12.45 9.50 -35.96
CA VAL A 311 -11.57 9.74 -34.83
C VAL A 311 -12.50 9.99 -33.66
N ILE A 312 -12.50 9.12 -32.67
CA ILE A 312 -13.07 9.38 -31.37
C ILE A 312 -12.45 10.72 -30.95
N ASN A 313 -13.31 11.72 -30.80
CA ASN A 313 -12.88 13.10 -30.55
C ASN A 313 -12.31 13.14 -29.12
N GLU A 314 -11.02 12.95 -28.95
CA GLU A 314 -10.28 12.98 -27.68
C GLU A 314 -10.51 14.29 -26.89
N LYS A 315 -10.92 15.36 -27.59
CA LYS A 315 -11.31 16.64 -26.97
C LYS A 315 -12.50 16.56 -26.01
N ASN A 316 -13.32 15.50 -26.05
CA ASN A 316 -14.48 15.36 -25.17
C ASN A 316 -14.20 14.63 -23.85
N VAL A 317 -13.04 14.00 -23.67
CA VAL A 317 -12.72 13.23 -22.45
C VAL A 317 -12.14 14.11 -21.35
N ILE A 318 -11.63 15.31 -21.65
CA ILE A 318 -10.79 16.08 -20.71
C ILE A 318 -11.43 17.38 -20.22
N ASN A 319 -12.54 17.82 -20.76
CA ASN A 319 -13.16 19.10 -20.36
C ASN A 319 -14.11 19.03 -19.16
N GLY A 320 -14.34 17.85 -18.59
CA GLY A 320 -15.12 17.68 -17.35
C GLY A 320 -14.22 17.45 -16.16
N LYS A 321 -14.56 18.02 -15.01
CA LYS A 321 -13.84 17.78 -13.77
C LYS A 321 -14.07 16.34 -13.31
N SER A 322 -13.02 15.54 -13.22
CA SER A 322 -13.07 14.19 -12.68
C SER A 322 -12.96 14.19 -11.15
N ILE A 323 -13.48 13.14 -10.52
CA ILE A 323 -13.27 12.89 -9.08
C ILE A 323 -11.99 12.04 -8.94
N PRO A 324 -10.91 12.56 -8.35
CA PRO A 324 -9.74 11.76 -8.06
C PRO A 324 -10.02 10.82 -6.88
N VAL A 325 -9.57 9.57 -7.03
CA VAL A 325 -9.78 8.48 -6.06
C VAL A 325 -8.47 7.73 -5.86
N HIS A 326 -8.06 7.58 -4.61
CA HIS A 326 -6.93 6.76 -4.20
C HIS A 326 -7.45 5.52 -3.47
N CYS A 327 -7.05 4.34 -3.91
CA CYS A 327 -7.46 3.06 -3.34
C CYS A 327 -6.25 2.27 -2.85
N VAL A 328 -6.36 1.68 -1.66
CA VAL A 328 -5.40 0.70 -1.18
C VAL A 328 -6.18 -0.50 -0.64
N PHE A 329 -5.97 -1.66 -1.22
CA PHE A 329 -6.68 -2.88 -0.87
C PHE A 329 -5.81 -3.82 -0.05
N ASP A 330 -6.43 -4.67 0.76
CA ASP A 330 -5.76 -5.74 1.50
C ASP A 330 -5.94 -7.08 0.77
N ASN A 331 -5.14 -8.06 1.15
CA ASN A 331 -5.20 -9.45 0.69
C ASN A 331 -4.89 -9.66 -0.81
N GLU A 332 -4.14 -8.75 -1.43
CA GLU A 332 -3.60 -9.00 -2.77
C GLU A 332 -2.78 -10.29 -2.77
N GLU A 333 -1.87 -10.44 -1.81
CA GLU A 333 -0.94 -11.54 -1.62
C GLU A 333 -1.58 -12.92 -1.46
N VAL A 334 -2.87 -12.96 -1.17
CA VAL A 334 -3.67 -14.19 -0.98
C VAL A 334 -4.89 -14.25 -1.90
N GLY A 335 -4.93 -13.41 -2.95
CA GLY A 335 -5.83 -13.52 -4.09
C GLY A 335 -7.05 -12.62 -4.08
N SER A 336 -7.05 -11.51 -3.33
CA SER A 336 -8.03 -10.40 -3.41
C SER A 336 -9.52 -10.74 -3.18
N GLY A 337 -9.89 -12.01 -3.05
CA GLY A 337 -11.27 -12.50 -2.97
C GLY A 337 -11.92 -12.37 -1.59
N THR A 338 -11.53 -11.39 -0.80
CA THR A 338 -12.02 -11.15 0.56
C THR A 338 -12.95 -9.94 0.63
N LYS A 339 -13.56 -9.71 1.81
CA LYS A 339 -14.43 -8.55 2.05
C LYS A 339 -13.75 -7.21 1.78
N GLN A 340 -12.45 -7.10 2.02
CA GLN A 340 -11.63 -5.89 1.87
C GLN A 340 -10.66 -5.93 0.68
N GLY A 341 -10.58 -7.04 -0.03
CA GLY A 341 -9.71 -7.17 -1.21
C GLY A 341 -10.23 -6.42 -2.43
N ALA A 342 -9.41 -6.31 -3.46
CA ALA A 342 -9.76 -5.61 -4.71
C ALA A 342 -10.95 -6.24 -5.44
N ALA A 343 -11.17 -7.56 -5.32
CA ALA A 343 -12.34 -8.25 -5.89
C ALA A 343 -13.64 -8.07 -5.07
N SER A 344 -13.61 -7.30 -3.97
CA SER A 344 -14.80 -6.99 -3.17
C SER A 344 -15.67 -5.91 -3.81
N THR A 345 -16.80 -5.63 -3.17
CA THR A 345 -17.67 -4.51 -3.57
C THR A 345 -17.16 -3.15 -3.10
N PHE A 346 -16.03 -3.05 -2.40
CA PHE A 346 -15.60 -1.84 -1.70
C PHE A 346 -15.48 -0.63 -2.63
N LEU A 347 -14.80 -0.79 -3.76
CA LEU A 347 -14.67 0.28 -4.74
C LEU A 347 -16.03 0.64 -5.35
N ALA A 348 -16.76 -0.35 -5.85
CA ALA A 348 -18.06 -0.13 -6.49
C ALA A 348 -19.05 0.55 -5.54
N ASP A 349 -19.17 0.06 -4.29
CA ASP A 349 -20.03 0.65 -3.27
C ASP A 349 -19.67 2.12 -3.00
N THR A 350 -18.37 2.42 -2.91
CA THR A 350 -17.87 3.77 -2.69
C THR A 350 -18.23 4.69 -3.84
N LEU A 351 -17.94 4.30 -5.09
CA LEU A 351 -18.24 5.11 -6.29
C LEU A 351 -19.74 5.33 -6.49
N ILE A 352 -20.57 4.30 -6.25
CA ILE A 352 -22.03 4.43 -6.29
C ILE A 352 -22.53 5.43 -5.24
N ARG A 353 -21.99 5.38 -4.01
CA ARG A 353 -22.38 6.29 -2.94
C ARG A 353 -21.96 7.72 -3.20
N ILE A 354 -20.76 7.94 -3.78
CA ILE A 354 -20.36 9.26 -4.27
C ILE A 354 -21.36 9.77 -5.29
N ASN A 355 -21.66 8.97 -6.31
CA ASN A 355 -22.62 9.33 -7.37
C ASN A 355 -23.99 9.74 -6.81
N HIS A 356 -24.56 8.95 -5.91
CA HIS A 356 -25.83 9.25 -5.27
C HIS A 356 -25.77 10.52 -4.39
N ALA A 357 -24.69 10.70 -3.63
CA ALA A 357 -24.53 11.90 -2.79
C ALA A 357 -24.35 13.17 -3.63
N MET A 358 -23.90 13.06 -4.88
CA MET A 358 -23.87 14.15 -5.87
C MET A 358 -25.20 14.35 -6.61
N GLY A 359 -26.26 13.61 -6.25
CA GLY A 359 -27.58 13.75 -6.82
C GLY A 359 -27.77 13.10 -8.19
N ARG A 360 -26.86 12.18 -8.59
CA ARG A 360 -26.93 11.47 -9.87
C ARG A 360 -27.58 10.10 -9.71
N ASP A 361 -28.28 9.68 -10.75
CA ASP A 361 -28.95 8.38 -10.82
C ASP A 361 -28.02 7.26 -11.32
N GLU A 362 -28.57 6.06 -11.50
CA GLU A 362 -27.84 4.89 -12.03
C GLU A 362 -27.31 5.12 -13.45
N ALA A 363 -28.07 5.79 -14.31
CA ALA A 363 -27.62 6.10 -15.68
C ALA A 363 -26.39 7.03 -15.64
N GLY A 364 -26.43 8.06 -14.79
CA GLY A 364 -25.31 8.95 -14.54
C GLY A 364 -24.09 8.22 -13.97
N TYR A 365 -24.29 7.23 -13.10
CA TYR A 365 -23.22 6.38 -12.61
C TYR A 365 -22.55 5.59 -13.74
N ARG A 366 -23.32 4.91 -14.59
CA ARG A 366 -22.78 4.14 -15.73
C ARG A 366 -22.00 5.00 -16.70
N GLN A 367 -22.48 6.22 -16.97
CA GLN A 367 -21.74 7.19 -17.79
C GLN A 367 -20.41 7.59 -17.13
N SER A 368 -20.42 7.86 -15.83
CA SER A 368 -19.19 8.21 -15.09
C SER A 368 -18.18 7.10 -15.13
N ILE A 369 -18.58 5.85 -14.92
CA ILE A 369 -17.70 4.69 -15.01
C ILE A 369 -17.11 4.53 -16.42
N ALA A 370 -17.92 4.71 -17.46
CA ALA A 370 -17.45 4.62 -18.86
C ALA A 370 -16.40 5.70 -19.20
N ASN A 371 -16.44 6.84 -18.52
CA ASN A 371 -15.49 7.95 -18.68
C ASN A 371 -14.36 7.92 -17.63
N SER A 372 -14.27 6.87 -16.83
CA SER A 372 -13.25 6.75 -15.79
C SER A 372 -11.99 6.10 -16.31
N PHE A 373 -10.89 6.42 -15.67
CA PHE A 373 -9.59 5.79 -15.87
C PHE A 373 -9.07 5.24 -14.55
N MET A 374 -8.43 4.08 -14.60
CA MET A 374 -7.80 3.47 -13.42
C MET A 374 -6.38 3.05 -13.74
N LEU A 375 -5.45 3.47 -12.88
CA LEU A 375 -4.09 2.99 -12.82
C LEU A 375 -3.98 1.99 -11.67
N SER A 376 -3.62 0.75 -11.97
CA SER A 376 -3.25 -0.25 -10.96
C SER A 376 -1.74 -0.23 -10.81
N ALA A 377 -1.28 0.08 -9.62
CA ALA A 377 0.13 0.16 -9.27
C ALA A 377 0.50 -1.03 -8.39
N ASP A 378 1.54 -1.74 -8.81
CA ASP A 378 2.11 -2.89 -8.15
C ASP A 378 3.58 -3.02 -8.55
N ASN A 379 4.42 -3.56 -7.68
CA ASN A 379 5.85 -3.68 -7.97
C ASN A 379 6.12 -4.76 -9.03
N ALA A 380 6.83 -4.39 -10.08
CA ALA A 380 7.28 -5.34 -11.09
C ALA A 380 8.41 -6.24 -10.57
N HIS A 381 8.48 -7.45 -11.10
CA HIS A 381 9.49 -8.45 -10.77
C HIS A 381 10.86 -8.14 -11.40
#